data_fdf44f0b9253bcaf34826fc5037da004
#
_entry.id   fdf44f0b9253bcaf34826fc5037da004
#
_cell.length_a   1.000
_cell.length_b   1.000
_cell.length_c   1.000
_cell.angle_alpha   90.00
_cell.angle_beta   90.00
_cell.angle_gamma   90.00
#
_symmetry.space_group_name_H-M   'P 1'
#
loop_
_entity.id
_entity.type
_entity.pdbx_description
1 polymer ?
#
loop_
_entity_poly.entity_id
_entity_poly.type
_entity_poly.pdbx_seq_one_letter_code
_entity_poly.pdbx_strand_id
1 'polypeptide(L)'
;MSFVSAIPAAPSAEAAAHFARRLALETDCSDVAASMKAGETDFVLLHVVGSPQAYARRHVPGALHLRHAEITAERMAEWPADTLFVVYCAGPHCNGADRAALKLAMLGRPVKLMIGGVTGWEDEGLPFATGVEPGVLAA
;
A
#
# COMPACT_ATOMS: atom_id res chain seq x y z
N MET A 1 16.29 -29.76 18.46
CA MET A 1 15.50 -28.62 18.01
C MET A 1 16.02 -28.10 16.67
N SER A 2 15.15 -27.50 15.88
CA SER A 2 15.54 -26.87 14.62
C SER A 2 15.95 -25.40 14.85
N PHE A 3 16.53 -24.77 13.83
CA PHE A 3 16.77 -23.33 13.87
C PHE A 3 15.45 -22.54 14.04
N VAL A 4 14.35 -23.08 13.54
CA VAL A 4 13.02 -22.43 13.66
C VAL A 4 12.51 -22.50 15.10
N SER A 5 12.64 -23.64 15.76
CA SER A 5 12.14 -23.84 17.12
C SER A 5 13.14 -23.43 18.21
N ALA A 6 14.35 -23.02 17.84
CA ALA A 6 15.36 -22.55 18.79
C ALA A 6 14.88 -21.32 19.57
N ILE A 7 14.09 -20.47 18.92
CA ILE A 7 13.34 -19.40 19.60
C ILE A 7 11.90 -19.89 19.68
N PRO A 8 11.36 -20.11 20.88
CA PRO A 8 9.99 -20.62 21.02
C PRO A 8 8.96 -19.66 20.42
N ALA A 9 7.88 -20.23 19.88
CA ALA A 9 6.75 -19.42 19.43
C ALA A 9 6.17 -18.66 20.62
N ALA A 10 5.71 -17.43 20.35
CA ALA A 10 5.02 -16.62 21.36
C ALA A 10 3.68 -17.31 21.76
N PRO A 11 3.14 -16.99 22.94
CA PRO A 11 1.81 -17.48 23.30
C PRO A 11 0.77 -17.13 22.26
N SER A 12 -0.16 -18.03 22.01
CA SER A 12 -1.15 -17.88 20.94
C SER A 12 -1.99 -16.59 21.04
N ALA A 13 -2.34 -16.18 22.26
CA ALA A 13 -3.10 -14.93 22.45
C ALA A 13 -2.29 -13.69 22.04
N GLU A 14 -0.99 -13.68 22.31
CA GLU A 14 -0.08 -12.61 21.91
C GLU A 14 0.10 -12.59 20.40
N ALA A 15 0.30 -13.76 19.80
CA ALA A 15 0.42 -13.89 18.36
C ALA A 15 -0.85 -13.44 17.64
N ALA A 16 -2.02 -13.81 18.15
CA ALA A 16 -3.31 -13.40 17.59
C ALA A 16 -3.46 -11.87 17.59
N ALA A 17 -3.11 -11.21 18.70
CA ALA A 17 -3.17 -9.75 18.80
C ALA A 17 -2.22 -9.07 17.80
N HIS A 18 -1.01 -9.60 17.67
CA HIS A 18 0.00 -9.07 16.75
C HIS A 18 -0.47 -9.17 15.29
N PHE A 19 -0.91 -10.35 14.86
CA PHE A 19 -1.31 -10.55 13.47
C PHE A 19 -2.62 -9.86 13.14
N ALA A 20 -3.55 -9.74 14.07
CA ALA A 20 -4.75 -8.92 13.89
C ALA A 20 -4.39 -7.46 13.62
N ARG A 21 -3.41 -6.92 14.35
CA ARG A 21 -2.91 -5.56 14.09
C ARG A 21 -2.26 -5.44 12.71
N ARG A 22 -1.42 -6.41 12.32
CA ARG A 22 -0.81 -6.37 10.98
C ARG A 22 -1.87 -6.35 9.89
N LEU A 23 -2.88 -7.18 9.98
CA LEU A 23 -3.96 -7.23 8.99
C LEU A 23 -4.81 -5.94 8.96
N ALA A 24 -4.90 -5.23 10.08
CA ALA A 24 -5.57 -3.93 10.15
C ALA A 24 -4.71 -2.79 9.57
N LEU A 25 -3.39 -2.92 9.59
CA LEU A 25 -2.44 -1.89 9.17
C LEU A 25 -1.92 -2.12 7.75
N GLU A 26 -1.96 -3.35 7.26
CA GLU A 26 -1.36 -3.75 5.99
C GLU A 26 -2.37 -4.46 5.09
N THR A 27 -2.10 -4.42 3.80
CA THR A 27 -2.69 -5.27 2.77
C THR A 27 -1.55 -5.76 1.87
N ASP A 28 -1.85 -6.52 0.84
CA ASP A 28 -0.85 -7.01 -0.10
C ASP A 28 -1.28 -6.82 -1.55
N CYS A 29 -0.35 -7.09 -2.47
CA CYS A 29 -0.59 -6.90 -3.90
C CYS A 29 -1.72 -7.80 -4.42
N SER A 30 -1.79 -9.02 -3.93
CA SER A 30 -2.81 -9.99 -4.35
C SER A 30 -4.22 -9.53 -3.99
N ASP A 31 -4.42 -9.05 -2.76
CA ASP A 31 -5.72 -8.55 -2.30
C ASP A 31 -6.14 -7.27 -3.02
N VAL A 32 -5.19 -6.36 -3.25
CA VAL A 32 -5.46 -5.13 -4.00
C VAL A 32 -5.89 -5.49 -5.43
N ALA A 33 -5.14 -6.35 -6.10
CA ALA A 33 -5.45 -6.77 -7.47
C ALA A 33 -6.81 -7.49 -7.54
N ALA A 34 -7.09 -8.39 -6.62
CA ALA A 34 -8.36 -9.12 -6.58
C ALA A 34 -9.55 -8.17 -6.39
N SER A 35 -9.41 -7.18 -5.50
CA SER A 35 -10.44 -6.16 -5.26
C SER A 35 -10.70 -5.33 -6.51
N MET A 36 -9.65 -4.90 -7.19
CA MET A 36 -9.77 -4.14 -8.44
C MET A 36 -10.47 -4.95 -9.53
N LYS A 37 -10.06 -6.21 -9.71
CA LYS A 37 -10.66 -7.11 -10.71
C LYS A 37 -12.13 -7.40 -10.42
N ALA A 38 -12.51 -7.43 -9.16
CA ALA A 38 -13.91 -7.63 -8.75
C ALA A 38 -14.75 -6.36 -8.84
N GLY A 39 -14.15 -5.21 -9.16
CA GLY A 39 -14.86 -3.92 -9.18
C GLY A 39 -15.17 -3.38 -7.78
N GLU A 40 -14.47 -3.86 -6.77
CA GLU A 40 -14.65 -3.48 -5.35
C GLU A 40 -13.52 -2.58 -4.88
N THR A 41 -13.26 -1.49 -5.58
CA THR A 41 -12.21 -0.53 -5.24
C THR A 41 -12.78 0.55 -4.32
N ASP A 42 -12.94 0.22 -3.05
CA ASP A 42 -13.42 1.11 -2.01
C ASP A 42 -12.28 1.84 -1.28
N PHE A 43 -11.18 2.04 -1.95
CA PHE A 43 -9.98 2.71 -1.44
C PHE A 43 -9.33 3.54 -2.54
N VAL A 44 -8.50 4.49 -2.13
CA VAL A 44 -7.65 5.27 -3.04
C VAL A 44 -6.23 4.76 -2.91
N LEU A 45 -5.66 4.28 -4.02
CA LEU A 45 -4.30 3.76 -4.05
C LEU A 45 -3.31 4.88 -4.38
N LEU A 46 -2.29 5.06 -3.55
CA LEU A 46 -1.29 6.11 -3.71
C LEU A 46 0.10 5.53 -3.93
N HIS A 47 0.73 5.93 -5.02
CA HIS A 47 2.14 5.71 -5.32
C HIS A 47 2.93 6.86 -4.69
N VAL A 48 3.61 6.60 -3.57
CA VAL A 48 4.05 7.67 -2.66
C VAL A 48 5.54 8.03 -2.76
N VAL A 49 6.22 7.53 -3.79
CA VAL A 49 7.65 7.77 -4.01
C VAL A 49 7.94 8.06 -5.47
N GLY A 50 9.16 8.50 -5.74
CA GLY A 50 9.69 8.64 -7.08
C GLY A 50 9.26 9.93 -7.78
N SER A 51 9.95 10.22 -8.89
CA SER A 51 9.64 11.36 -9.74
C SER A 51 8.41 11.11 -10.60
N PRO A 52 7.80 12.17 -11.19
CA PRO A 52 6.75 11.98 -12.19
C PRO A 52 7.18 11.07 -13.34
N GLN A 53 8.44 11.13 -13.74
CA GLN A 53 8.99 10.28 -14.81
C GLN A 53 9.06 8.82 -14.38
N ALA A 54 9.44 8.55 -13.14
CA ALA A 54 9.48 7.18 -12.60
C ALA A 54 8.08 6.59 -12.51
N TYR A 55 7.11 7.37 -12.05
CA TYR A 55 5.70 6.96 -12.03
C TYR A 55 5.21 6.66 -13.45
N ALA A 56 5.50 7.53 -14.42
CA ALA A 56 5.06 7.35 -15.79
C ALA A 56 5.71 6.12 -16.47
N ARG A 57 6.92 5.72 -16.05
CA ARG A 57 7.54 4.51 -16.58
C ARG A 57 6.76 3.27 -16.20
N ARG A 58 6.34 3.16 -14.94
CA ARG A 58 5.41 2.12 -14.49
C ARG A 58 4.84 2.44 -13.11
N HIS A 59 3.60 2.11 -12.94
CA HIS A 59 2.92 2.19 -11.64
C HIS A 59 1.80 1.15 -11.60
N VAL A 60 1.33 0.85 -10.41
CA VAL A 60 0.18 -0.06 -10.24
C VAL A 60 -1.04 0.60 -10.89
N PRO A 61 -1.78 -0.12 -11.76
CA PRO A 61 -2.96 0.46 -12.40
C PRO A 61 -3.96 1.00 -11.38
N GLY A 62 -4.42 2.22 -11.59
CA GLY A 62 -5.35 2.92 -10.71
C GLY A 62 -4.67 3.77 -9.63
N ALA A 63 -3.36 3.66 -9.44
CA ALA A 63 -2.66 4.44 -8.43
C ALA A 63 -2.49 5.90 -8.86
N LEU A 64 -2.72 6.81 -7.93
CA LEU A 64 -2.39 8.22 -8.09
C LEU A 64 -0.97 8.46 -7.57
N HIS A 65 -0.24 9.35 -8.23
CA HIS A 65 1.09 9.75 -7.77
C HIS A 65 0.99 10.89 -6.76
N LEU A 66 1.33 10.59 -5.52
CA LEU A 66 1.41 11.60 -4.46
C LEU A 66 2.56 11.22 -3.54
N ARG A 67 3.69 11.91 -3.68
CA ARG A 67 4.87 11.61 -2.86
C ARG A 67 4.58 11.87 -1.39
N HIS A 68 5.17 11.07 -0.49
CA HIS A 68 4.91 11.21 0.94
C HIS A 68 5.21 12.63 1.46
N ALA A 69 6.15 13.35 0.85
CA ALA A 69 6.44 14.74 1.21
C ALA A 69 5.28 15.70 0.88
N GLU A 70 4.41 15.34 -0.05
CA GLU A 70 3.28 16.15 -0.50
C GLU A 70 1.99 15.89 0.28
N ILE A 71 2.01 14.95 1.22
CA ILE A 71 0.84 14.61 2.04
C ILE A 71 0.70 15.67 3.13
N THR A 72 -0.31 16.53 2.96
CA THR A 72 -0.66 17.59 3.89
C THR A 72 -2.16 17.59 4.14
N ALA A 73 -2.61 18.23 5.21
CA ALA A 73 -4.04 18.36 5.49
C ALA A 73 -4.79 19.02 4.32
N GLU A 74 -4.21 20.05 3.72
CA GLU A 74 -4.80 20.76 2.58
C GLU A 74 -4.95 19.85 1.37
N ARG A 75 -3.90 19.09 1.02
CA ARG A 75 -3.94 18.20 -0.13
C ARG A 75 -4.94 17.08 0.05
N MET A 76 -5.01 16.52 1.27
CA MET A 76 -5.91 15.41 1.55
C MET A 76 -7.37 15.84 1.70
N ALA A 77 -7.64 17.13 1.87
CA ALA A 77 -9.00 17.66 1.97
C ALA A 77 -9.83 17.45 0.69
N GLU A 78 -9.19 17.09 -0.43
CA GLU A 78 -9.87 16.76 -1.69
C GLU A 78 -10.72 15.48 -1.58
N TRP A 79 -10.46 14.65 -0.57
CA TRP A 79 -11.20 13.40 -0.36
C TRP A 79 -12.03 13.48 0.92
N PRO A 80 -13.19 12.78 0.96
CA PRO A 80 -13.99 12.66 2.18
C PRO A 80 -13.16 12.14 3.35
N ALA A 81 -13.53 12.52 4.57
CA ALA A 81 -12.77 12.18 5.77
C ALA A 81 -12.66 10.67 6.03
N ASP A 82 -13.62 9.89 5.57
CA ASP A 82 -13.67 8.44 5.75
C ASP A 82 -13.02 7.63 4.61
N THR A 83 -12.40 8.31 3.64
CA THR A 83 -11.70 7.64 2.54
C THR A 83 -10.57 6.78 3.09
N LEU A 84 -10.55 5.51 2.71
CA LEU A 84 -9.43 4.61 2.98
C LEU A 84 -8.34 4.83 1.93
N PHE A 85 -7.14 5.16 2.39
CA PHE A 85 -5.96 5.23 1.52
C PHE A 85 -5.14 3.97 1.65
N VAL A 86 -4.69 3.44 0.52
CA VAL A 86 -3.71 2.35 0.46
C VAL A 86 -2.45 2.92 -0.17
N VAL A 87 -1.33 2.81 0.54
CA VAL A 87 -0.06 3.40 0.12
C VAL A 87 0.96 2.32 -0.22
N TYR A 88 1.79 2.58 -1.22
CA TYR A 88 2.90 1.70 -1.57
C TYR A 88 4.10 2.49 -2.07
N CYS A 89 5.28 1.87 -1.99
CA CYS A 89 6.52 2.41 -2.52
C CYS A 89 7.27 1.36 -3.35
N ALA A 90 8.57 1.52 -3.52
CA ALA A 90 9.35 0.68 -4.44
C ALA A 90 9.33 -0.80 -4.05
N GLY A 91 9.44 -1.10 -2.78
CA GLY A 91 9.49 -2.50 -2.31
C GLY A 91 9.85 -2.58 -0.83
N PRO A 92 10.15 -3.79 -0.32
CA PRO A 92 10.42 -3.99 1.11
C PRO A 92 11.62 -3.20 1.66
N HIS A 93 12.54 -2.79 0.80
CA HIS A 93 13.73 -2.01 1.15
C HIS A 93 13.45 -0.52 1.31
N CYS A 94 12.25 -0.06 0.98
CA CYS A 94 11.87 1.36 0.95
C CYS A 94 10.88 1.65 2.07
N ASN A 95 11.11 2.70 2.84
CA ASN A 95 10.18 3.10 3.89
C ASN A 95 9.27 4.29 3.51
N GLY A 96 9.21 4.63 2.22
CA GLY A 96 8.37 5.72 1.75
C GLY A 96 6.88 5.50 2.05
N ALA A 97 6.42 4.26 1.92
CA ALA A 97 5.05 3.90 2.26
C ALA A 97 4.78 4.04 3.75
N ASP A 98 5.73 3.64 4.61
CA ASP A 98 5.63 3.82 6.06
C ASP A 98 5.52 5.30 6.44
N ARG A 99 6.32 6.16 5.79
CA ARG A 99 6.27 7.61 6.00
C ARG A 99 4.94 8.20 5.58
N ALA A 100 4.42 7.78 4.43
CA ALA A 100 3.11 8.21 3.94
C ALA A 100 1.99 7.75 4.88
N ALA A 101 2.03 6.49 5.30
CA ALA A 101 1.04 5.93 6.22
C ALA A 101 1.03 6.68 7.55
N LEU A 102 2.21 6.99 8.09
CA LEU A 102 2.32 7.77 9.33
C LEU A 102 1.66 9.14 9.18
N LYS A 103 1.97 9.86 8.10
CA LYS A 103 1.40 11.19 7.86
C LYS A 103 -0.12 11.14 7.72
N LEU A 104 -0.64 10.18 6.96
CA LEU A 104 -2.08 10.01 6.80
C LEU A 104 -2.77 9.70 8.13
N ALA A 105 -2.18 8.79 8.91
CA ALA A 105 -2.71 8.43 10.23
C ALA A 105 -2.69 9.63 11.18
N MET A 106 -1.62 10.44 11.19
CA MET A 106 -1.53 11.65 11.99
C MET A 106 -2.56 12.71 11.59
N LEU A 107 -3.00 12.69 10.33
CA LEU A 107 -4.08 13.55 9.83
C LEU A 107 -5.47 12.96 10.11
N GLY A 108 -5.55 11.82 10.80
CA GLY A 108 -6.81 11.14 11.09
C GLY A 108 -7.42 10.39 9.92
N ARG A 109 -6.62 10.13 8.88
CA ARG A 109 -7.11 9.42 7.68
C ARG A 109 -6.96 7.91 7.83
N PRO A 110 -7.99 7.12 7.48
CA PRO A 110 -7.85 5.67 7.40
C PRO A 110 -6.78 5.30 6.37
N VAL A 111 -5.89 4.39 6.75
CA VAL A 111 -4.77 4.01 5.88
C VAL A 111 -4.37 2.56 6.08
N LYS A 112 -3.98 1.90 4.98
CA LYS A 112 -3.28 0.62 4.99
C LYS A 112 -2.07 0.72 4.07
N LEU A 113 -1.04 -0.04 4.39
CA LEU A 113 0.17 -0.14 3.58
C LEU A 113 0.12 -1.43 2.77
N MET A 114 0.27 -1.32 1.44
CA MET A 114 0.40 -2.49 0.58
C MET A 114 1.84 -2.98 0.62
N ILE A 115 2.06 -4.07 1.34
CA ILE A 115 3.39 -4.67 1.45
C ILE A 115 3.88 -5.16 0.09
N GLY A 116 5.18 -5.14 -0.10
CA GLY A 116 5.83 -5.56 -1.33
C GLY A 116 6.02 -4.45 -2.36
N GLY A 117 5.11 -3.49 -2.43
CA GLY A 117 5.22 -2.36 -3.35
C GLY A 117 5.35 -2.77 -4.82
N VAL A 118 6.11 -1.98 -5.58
CA VAL A 118 6.37 -2.25 -7.00
C VAL A 118 7.02 -3.61 -7.20
N THR A 119 8.02 -3.95 -6.39
CA THR A 119 8.70 -5.26 -6.46
C THR A 119 7.71 -6.41 -6.22
N GLY A 120 6.86 -6.30 -5.20
CA GLY A 120 5.85 -7.31 -4.90
C GLY A 120 4.82 -7.45 -6.03
N TRP A 121 4.39 -6.32 -6.61
CA TRP A 121 3.47 -6.33 -7.74
C TRP A 121 4.05 -7.07 -8.94
N GLU A 122 5.32 -6.83 -9.24
CA GLU A 122 6.05 -7.53 -10.29
C GLU A 122 6.21 -9.02 -9.99
N ASP A 123 6.57 -9.37 -8.76
CA ASP A 123 6.75 -10.76 -8.34
C ASP A 123 5.47 -11.57 -8.46
N GLU A 124 4.31 -10.94 -8.26
CA GLU A 124 3.00 -11.58 -8.44
C GLU A 124 2.61 -11.70 -9.93
N GLY A 125 3.44 -11.20 -10.85
CA GLY A 125 3.16 -11.27 -12.28
C GLY A 125 2.02 -10.35 -12.74
N LEU A 126 1.72 -9.31 -11.97
CA LEU A 126 0.62 -8.39 -12.26
C LEU A 126 1.07 -7.28 -13.22
N PRO A 127 0.19 -6.83 -14.12
CA PRO A 127 0.56 -5.81 -15.11
C PRO A 127 0.67 -4.42 -14.49
N PHE A 128 1.57 -3.60 -15.06
CA PHE A 128 1.70 -2.19 -14.71
C PHE A 128 0.99 -1.30 -15.72
N ALA A 129 0.57 -0.13 -15.27
CA ALA A 129 0.20 0.97 -16.14
C ALA A 129 1.42 1.82 -16.45
N THR A 130 1.39 2.51 -17.58
CA THR A 130 2.41 3.47 -18.01
C THR A 130 1.76 4.80 -18.36
N GLY A 131 2.55 5.88 -18.34
CA GLY A 131 2.06 7.22 -18.64
C GLY A 131 1.61 7.98 -17.40
N VAL A 132 1.01 9.14 -17.62
CA VAL A 132 0.63 10.05 -16.54
C VAL A 132 -0.72 9.74 -15.91
N GLU A 133 -1.55 8.97 -16.60
CA GLU A 133 -2.88 8.60 -16.10
C GLU A 133 -2.81 7.38 -15.20
N PRO A 134 -3.69 7.27 -14.20
CA PRO A 134 -3.70 6.11 -13.29
C PRO A 134 -3.86 4.77 -14.02
N GLY A 135 -4.67 4.71 -15.05
CA GLY A 135 -4.99 3.46 -15.73
C GLY A 135 -5.99 2.63 -14.96
N VAL A 136 -6.29 1.45 -15.50
CA VAL A 136 -7.25 0.52 -14.93
C VAL A 136 -6.68 -0.90 -15.02
N LEU A 137 -6.79 -1.67 -13.95
CA LEU A 137 -6.47 -3.10 -13.98
C LEU A 137 -7.67 -3.84 -14.57
N ALA A 138 -7.44 -4.51 -15.69
CA ALA A 138 -8.48 -5.29 -16.36
C ALA A 138 -8.91 -6.49 -15.50
N ALA A 139 -10.19 -6.79 -15.55
CA ALA A 139 -10.77 -7.92 -14.84
C ALA A 139 -10.20 -9.29 -15.32
#